data_0df44e9c4f879b03081ab6fa3a5d7a2e
#
_entry.id   0df44e9c4f879b03081ab6fa3a5d7a2e
#
_cell.length_a   1.000
_cell.length_b   1.000
_cell.length_c   1.000
_cell.angle_alpha   90.00
_cell.angle_beta   90.00
_cell.angle_gamma   90.00
#
_symmetry.space_group_name_H-M   'P 1'
#
loop_
_entity.id
_entity.type
_entity.pdbx_description
1 polymer ?
#
loop_
_entity_poly.entity_id
_entity_poly.type
_entity_poly.pdbx_seq_one_letter_code
_entity_poly.pdbx_strand_id
1 'polypeptide(L)'
;IRARLVGSEMCIRDRDKLTNIGLEVESFESSKSELDTFIVAKIINAKTHPNADRLKLCDVDIGSDKTIEVVCGAPNAKNGLLTVYAPPGSIIPKNQMKLSVSKIRGVTSYGMLCSESELLLSNESDGIIELKNNKYANKIGEKYFKNTSEKVIDLSITPNRPDCLGVRGIARDLSAAGAGKLKINKKSNLKYRGNQNINVTIKKEKAQGCTIFGSCL
;
A
#
# COMPACT_ATOMS: atom_id res chain seq x y z
N ILE A 1 -8.78 -15.68 -9.72
CA ILE A 1 -7.92 -15.65 -8.50
C ILE A 1 -6.86 -14.60 -8.67
N ARG A 2 -6.74 -13.72 -7.68
CA ARG A 2 -5.71 -12.66 -7.66
C ARG A 2 -4.52 -13.11 -6.83
N ALA A 3 -3.32 -13.14 -7.45
CA ALA A 3 -2.07 -13.47 -6.79
C ALA A 3 -1.12 -12.26 -6.84
N ARG A 4 -0.40 -12.02 -5.74
CA ARG A 4 0.59 -10.96 -5.62
C ARG A 4 1.98 -11.49 -5.89
N LEU A 5 2.69 -10.89 -6.86
CA LEU A 5 4.07 -11.22 -7.21
C LEU A 5 5.00 -10.04 -6.92
N VAL A 6 6.22 -10.32 -6.48
CA VAL A 6 7.22 -9.31 -6.10
C VAL A 6 8.39 -9.33 -7.08
N GLY A 7 8.61 -8.23 -7.82
CA GLY A 7 9.76 -8.03 -8.71
C GLY A 7 9.37 -7.61 -10.15
N SER A 8 10.15 -6.72 -10.77
CA SER A 8 9.78 -6.09 -12.05
C SER A 8 10.08 -6.93 -13.31
N GLU A 9 11.11 -7.76 -13.31
CA GLU A 9 11.49 -8.60 -14.46
C GLU A 9 10.78 -9.96 -14.48
N MET A 10 10.17 -10.36 -13.37
CA MET A 10 9.50 -11.67 -13.25
C MET A 10 8.15 -11.76 -13.99
N CYS A 11 7.51 -10.64 -14.30
CA CYS A 11 6.10 -10.63 -14.68
C CYS A 11 5.78 -11.23 -16.05
N ILE A 12 6.60 -10.96 -17.08
CA ILE A 12 6.38 -11.54 -18.42
C ILE A 12 6.69 -13.05 -18.36
N ARG A 13 7.79 -13.39 -17.72
CA ARG A 13 8.22 -14.78 -17.53
C ARG A 13 7.23 -15.61 -16.70
N ASP A 14 6.59 -14.98 -15.72
CA ASP A 14 5.60 -15.64 -14.85
C ASP A 14 4.28 -15.84 -15.60
N ARG A 15 3.86 -14.88 -16.42
CA ARG A 15 2.70 -15.01 -17.31
C ARG A 15 2.87 -16.19 -18.26
N ASP A 16 4.01 -16.24 -18.95
CA ASP A 16 4.28 -17.30 -19.92
C ASP A 16 4.32 -18.68 -19.23
N LYS A 17 4.90 -18.75 -18.03
CA LYS A 17 4.92 -19.99 -17.25
C LYS A 17 3.53 -20.43 -16.81
N LEU A 18 2.68 -19.51 -16.33
CA LEU A 18 1.31 -19.80 -15.95
C LEU A 18 0.52 -20.36 -17.12
N THR A 19 0.60 -19.71 -18.27
CA THR A 19 -0.07 -20.16 -19.51
C THR A 19 0.46 -21.52 -19.96
N ASN A 20 1.77 -21.75 -19.90
CA ASN A 20 2.40 -23.01 -20.29
C ASN A 20 1.99 -24.21 -19.40
N ILE A 21 1.63 -23.96 -18.14
CA ILE A 21 1.11 -25.02 -17.24
C ILE A 21 -0.42 -25.16 -17.28
N GLY A 22 -1.09 -24.47 -18.24
CA GLY A 22 -2.52 -24.56 -18.46
C GLY A 22 -3.37 -23.68 -17.56
N LEU A 23 -2.79 -22.62 -16.98
CA LEU A 23 -3.51 -21.61 -16.23
C LEU A 23 -3.60 -20.35 -17.11
N GLU A 24 -4.79 -20.06 -17.62
CA GLU A 24 -5.00 -18.92 -18.52
C GLU A 24 -4.93 -17.60 -17.75
N VAL A 25 -4.09 -16.68 -18.25
CA VAL A 25 -3.95 -15.32 -17.68
C VAL A 25 -4.91 -14.42 -18.42
N GLU A 26 -6.01 -14.02 -17.78
CA GLU A 26 -7.01 -13.10 -18.35
C GLU A 26 -6.51 -11.65 -18.36
N SER A 27 -5.93 -11.20 -17.25
CA SER A 27 -5.42 -9.84 -17.17
C SER A 27 -4.16 -9.74 -16.33
N PHE A 28 -3.38 -8.73 -16.64
CA PHE A 28 -2.20 -8.34 -15.87
C PHE A 28 -2.28 -6.85 -15.56
N GLU A 29 -2.62 -6.54 -14.32
CA GLU A 29 -2.64 -5.17 -13.85
C GLU A 29 -1.32 -4.84 -13.16
N SER A 30 -0.60 -3.88 -13.71
CA SER A 30 0.52 -3.22 -13.04
C SER A 30 0.06 -1.83 -12.65
N SER A 31 -0.56 -1.68 -11.51
CA SER A 31 -0.84 -0.36 -10.99
C SER A 31 0.49 0.29 -10.56
N LYS A 32 0.96 1.28 -11.31
CA LYS A 32 1.81 2.31 -10.69
C LYS A 32 0.92 2.94 -9.64
N SER A 33 1.19 2.66 -8.39
CA SER A 33 0.41 3.26 -7.31
C SER A 33 0.57 4.78 -7.42
N GLU A 34 -0.54 5.51 -7.49
CA GLU A 34 -0.53 6.97 -7.39
C GLU A 34 0.21 7.43 -6.12
N LEU A 35 0.30 6.51 -5.14
CA LEU A 35 1.03 6.69 -3.89
C LEU A 35 2.56 6.64 -4.04
N ASP A 36 3.09 6.21 -5.18
CA ASP A 36 4.55 6.15 -5.43
C ASP A 36 5.21 7.53 -5.54
N THR A 37 4.42 8.58 -5.68
CA THR A 37 4.88 9.96 -5.78
C THR A 37 5.17 10.60 -4.43
N PHE A 38 4.61 10.06 -3.34
CA PHE A 38 4.80 10.61 -2.00
C PHE A 38 6.15 10.22 -1.43
N ILE A 39 6.89 11.21 -0.92
CA ILE A 39 8.24 11.02 -0.39
C ILE A 39 8.35 11.47 1.07
N VAL A 40 9.33 10.92 1.76
CA VAL A 40 9.72 11.37 3.09
C VAL A 40 10.48 12.68 2.96
N ALA A 41 10.07 13.69 3.71
CA ALA A 41 10.68 15.00 3.70
C ALA A 41 10.89 15.53 5.13
N LYS A 42 11.76 16.52 5.28
CA LYS A 42 12.05 17.18 6.55
C LYS A 42 11.81 18.67 6.43
N ILE A 43 11.06 19.23 7.35
CA ILE A 43 10.91 20.67 7.49
C ILE A 43 12.19 21.23 8.14
N ILE A 44 12.95 21.98 7.39
CA ILE A 44 14.17 22.66 7.92
C ILE A 44 13.77 23.88 8.71
N ASN A 45 12.86 24.68 8.15
CA ASN A 45 12.42 25.92 8.74
C ASN A 45 10.92 26.12 8.48
N ALA A 46 10.19 26.62 9.46
CA ALA A 46 8.77 26.95 9.37
C ALA A 46 8.55 28.34 9.92
N LYS A 47 8.21 29.29 9.05
CA LYS A 47 7.94 30.70 9.37
C LYS A 47 6.45 30.99 9.19
N THR A 48 5.95 31.97 9.91
CA THR A 48 4.60 32.50 9.66
C THR A 48 4.51 33.08 8.25
N HIS A 49 3.42 32.80 7.55
CA HIS A 49 3.20 33.32 6.21
C HIS A 49 3.02 34.88 6.24
N PRO A 50 3.66 35.64 5.36
CA PRO A 50 3.63 37.11 5.43
C PRO A 50 2.22 37.71 5.28
N ASN A 51 1.32 37.04 4.58
CA ASN A 51 -0.01 37.56 4.26
C ASN A 51 -1.15 36.66 4.83
N ALA A 52 -0.86 35.78 5.82
CA ALA A 52 -1.88 34.89 6.39
C ALA A 52 -1.44 34.29 7.72
N ASP A 53 -2.05 34.71 8.82
CA ASP A 53 -1.68 34.32 10.20
C ASP A 53 -1.84 32.79 10.47
N ARG A 54 -2.74 32.12 9.73
CA ARG A 54 -2.99 30.68 9.89
C ARG A 54 -2.14 29.79 9.01
N LEU A 55 -1.32 30.36 8.13
CA LEU A 55 -0.45 29.64 7.23
C LEU A 55 1.00 29.75 7.66
N LYS A 56 1.77 28.74 7.36
CA LYS A 56 3.21 28.70 7.54
C LYS A 56 3.90 28.52 6.18
N LEU A 57 5.01 29.20 6.01
CA LEU A 57 5.93 28.99 4.90
C LEU A 57 7.02 28.05 5.40
N CYS A 58 7.11 26.88 4.80
CA CYS A 58 8.03 25.84 5.19
C CYS A 58 9.12 25.65 4.14
N ASP A 59 10.38 25.71 4.57
CA ASP A 59 11.53 25.28 3.78
C ASP A 59 11.70 23.78 4.01
N VAL A 60 11.51 22.99 2.97
CA VAL A 60 11.42 21.54 3.04
C VAL A 60 12.58 20.90 2.30
N ASP A 61 13.31 20.03 3.01
CA ASP A 61 14.33 19.16 2.44
C ASP A 61 13.66 17.87 1.92
N ILE A 62 13.85 17.59 0.65
CA ILE A 62 13.33 16.43 -0.07
C ILE A 62 14.44 15.45 -0.49
N GLY A 63 15.65 15.59 0.08
CA GLY A 63 16.80 14.77 -0.29
C GLY A 63 17.51 15.26 -1.56
N SER A 64 17.25 16.50 -1.98
CA SER A 64 17.96 17.18 -3.08
C SER A 64 18.88 18.25 -2.53
N ASP A 65 19.81 18.75 -3.36
CA ASP A 65 20.76 19.80 -2.97
C ASP A 65 20.08 21.15 -2.60
N LYS A 66 18.82 21.31 -2.96
CA LYS A 66 18.04 22.54 -2.69
C LYS A 66 16.79 22.22 -1.91
N THR A 67 16.51 23.03 -0.91
CA THR A 67 15.21 23.04 -0.22
C THR A 67 14.14 23.66 -1.11
N ILE A 68 12.91 23.25 -0.90
CA ILE A 68 11.73 23.77 -1.62
C ILE A 68 10.80 24.50 -0.64
N GLU A 69 10.14 25.53 -1.15
CA GLU A 69 9.14 26.27 -0.38
C GLU A 69 7.76 25.62 -0.52
N VAL A 70 7.14 25.34 0.63
CA VAL A 70 5.78 24.79 0.70
C VAL A 70 4.95 25.58 1.69
N VAL A 71 3.80 26.06 1.26
CA VAL A 71 2.83 26.71 2.14
C VAL A 71 1.98 25.63 2.82
N CYS A 72 1.95 25.66 4.15
CA CYS A 72 1.28 24.68 4.99
C CYS A 72 0.29 25.34 5.95
N GLY A 73 -0.94 24.84 6.01
CA GLY A 73 -1.97 25.30 6.95
C GLY A 73 -2.03 24.49 8.25
N ALA A 74 -1.19 23.47 8.41
CA ALA A 74 -1.23 22.61 9.57
C ALA A 74 -0.60 23.29 10.81
N PRO A 75 -1.26 23.22 11.99
CA PRO A 75 -0.76 23.85 13.21
C PRO A 75 0.52 23.17 13.72
N ASN A 76 0.69 21.88 13.47
CA ASN A 76 1.82 21.08 13.92
C ASN A 76 3.08 21.20 13.04
N ALA A 77 3.05 21.98 11.95
CA ALA A 77 4.25 22.22 11.15
C ALA A 77 5.30 22.99 11.99
N LYS A 78 6.47 22.39 12.21
CA LYS A 78 7.56 22.90 13.03
C LYS A 78 8.92 22.51 12.49
N ASN A 79 9.95 23.26 12.87
CA ASN A 79 11.33 22.99 12.48
C ASN A 79 11.76 21.58 12.91
N GLY A 80 12.47 20.88 12.05
CA GLY A 80 13.02 19.55 12.30
C GLY A 80 12.01 18.40 12.13
N LEU A 81 10.73 18.69 11.83
CA LEU A 81 9.70 17.68 11.67
C LEU A 81 9.94 16.85 10.39
N LEU A 82 9.95 15.52 10.55
CA LEU A 82 9.88 14.58 9.45
C LEU A 82 8.42 14.33 9.09
N THR A 83 8.09 14.46 7.81
CA THR A 83 6.71 14.39 7.32
C THR A 83 6.65 13.76 5.92
N VAL A 84 5.46 13.67 5.35
CA VAL A 84 5.23 13.18 4.00
C VAL A 84 4.94 14.35 3.09
N TYR A 85 5.70 14.44 2.00
CA TYR A 85 5.57 15.47 0.99
C TYR A 85 5.03 14.90 -0.31
N ALA A 86 4.11 15.62 -0.92
CA ALA A 86 3.54 15.38 -2.24
C ALA A 86 4.07 16.40 -3.24
N PRO A 87 4.89 16.01 -4.22
CA PRO A 87 5.38 16.90 -5.27
C PRO A 87 4.26 17.32 -6.24
N PRO A 88 4.46 18.40 -6.98
CA PRO A 88 3.56 18.77 -8.07
C PRO A 88 3.42 17.63 -9.07
N GLY A 89 2.19 17.37 -9.51
CA GLY A 89 1.84 16.22 -10.36
C GLY A 89 1.26 15.02 -9.60
N SER A 90 1.43 14.96 -8.27
CA SER A 90 0.81 13.92 -7.42
C SER A 90 -0.71 14.08 -7.37
N ILE A 91 -1.41 12.96 -7.23
CA ILE A 91 -2.86 12.90 -7.02
C ILE A 91 -3.13 12.56 -5.55
N ILE A 92 -3.89 13.40 -4.87
CA ILE A 92 -4.27 13.19 -3.47
C ILE A 92 -5.41 12.16 -3.41
N PRO A 93 -5.23 11.00 -2.73
CA PRO A 93 -6.20 9.91 -2.75
C PRO A 93 -7.61 10.28 -2.27
N LYS A 94 -7.71 11.14 -1.25
CA LYS A 94 -8.99 11.49 -0.62
C LYS A 94 -9.96 12.21 -1.55
N ASN A 95 -9.46 13.13 -2.36
CA ASN A 95 -10.28 14.02 -3.19
C ASN A 95 -9.92 13.96 -4.69
N GLN A 96 -9.00 13.07 -5.09
CA GLN A 96 -8.52 12.89 -6.46
C GLN A 96 -7.95 14.19 -7.07
N MET A 97 -7.53 15.12 -6.22
CA MET A 97 -6.97 16.40 -6.65
C MET A 97 -5.53 16.21 -7.15
N LYS A 98 -5.28 16.63 -8.38
CA LYS A 98 -3.93 16.68 -8.93
C LYS A 98 -3.23 17.96 -8.47
N LEU A 99 -2.10 17.80 -7.77
CA LEU A 99 -1.31 18.92 -7.29
C LEU A 99 -0.59 19.62 -8.44
N SER A 100 -0.56 20.95 -8.36
CA SER A 100 0.23 21.80 -9.25
C SER A 100 0.99 22.83 -8.43
N VAL A 101 2.03 23.43 -9.01
CA VAL A 101 2.65 24.61 -8.42
C VAL A 101 1.60 25.72 -8.37
N SER A 102 1.33 26.24 -7.19
CA SER A 102 0.27 27.23 -6.98
C SER A 102 0.75 28.41 -6.16
N LYS A 103 0.15 29.56 -6.41
CA LYS A 103 0.45 30.77 -5.65
C LYS A 103 -0.61 30.96 -4.55
N ILE A 104 -0.21 30.79 -3.29
CA ILE A 104 -1.10 30.87 -2.13
C ILE A 104 -0.83 32.20 -1.41
N ARG A 105 -1.83 33.09 -1.39
CA ARG A 105 -1.71 34.42 -0.74
C ARG A 105 -0.47 35.22 -1.16
N GLY A 106 -0.03 35.09 -2.41
CA GLY A 106 1.12 35.78 -2.94
C GLY A 106 2.46 35.05 -2.90
N VAL A 107 2.55 33.93 -2.18
CA VAL A 107 3.73 33.06 -2.10
C VAL A 107 3.53 31.80 -2.93
N THR A 108 4.56 31.41 -3.69
CA THR A 108 4.52 30.19 -4.51
C THR A 108 4.77 28.96 -3.64
N SER A 109 3.89 27.97 -3.74
CA SER A 109 4.02 26.68 -3.07
C SER A 109 4.34 25.59 -4.09
N TYR A 110 5.40 24.85 -3.84
CA TYR A 110 5.85 23.72 -4.66
C TYR A 110 5.41 22.40 -4.03
N GLY A 111 4.12 22.05 -4.20
CA GLY A 111 3.56 20.83 -3.66
C GLY A 111 2.86 21.04 -2.31
N MET A 112 2.71 19.93 -1.56
CA MET A 112 1.93 19.88 -0.32
C MET A 112 2.54 18.95 0.72
N LEU A 113 2.41 19.30 2.01
CA LEU A 113 2.66 18.38 3.14
C LEU A 113 1.35 17.70 3.51
N CYS A 114 1.34 16.38 3.61
CA CYS A 114 0.13 15.58 3.69
C CYS A 114 -0.27 15.24 5.12
N SER A 115 -1.58 15.21 5.37
CA SER A 115 -2.20 14.60 6.55
C SER A 115 -2.50 13.11 6.33
N GLU A 116 -2.76 12.37 7.40
CA GLU A 116 -3.16 10.97 7.32
C GLU A 116 -4.48 10.80 6.58
N SER A 117 -5.44 11.71 6.79
CA SER A 117 -6.74 11.64 6.12
C SER A 117 -6.65 11.89 4.61
N GLU A 118 -5.73 12.73 4.14
CA GLU A 118 -5.53 12.98 2.70
C GLU A 118 -4.96 11.76 1.99
N LEU A 119 -4.16 10.95 2.69
CA LEU A 119 -3.60 9.71 2.18
C LEU A 119 -4.48 8.48 2.48
N LEU A 120 -5.68 8.66 3.03
CA LEU A 120 -6.61 7.61 3.43
C LEU A 120 -6.00 6.59 4.42
N LEU A 121 -5.05 7.03 5.26
CA LEU A 121 -4.43 6.20 6.29
C LEU A 121 -5.24 6.20 7.59
N SER A 122 -5.90 7.31 7.91
CA SER A 122 -6.82 7.44 9.03
C SER A 122 -7.89 8.51 8.75
N ASN A 123 -8.85 8.67 9.65
CA ASN A 123 -9.85 9.75 9.58
C ASN A 123 -9.35 11.05 10.24
N GLU A 124 -8.17 11.05 10.85
CA GLU A 124 -7.60 12.20 11.54
C GLU A 124 -7.10 13.25 10.54
N SER A 125 -7.51 14.50 10.74
CA SER A 125 -7.16 15.64 9.89
C SER A 125 -6.48 16.79 10.63
N ASP A 126 -6.08 16.59 11.89
CA ASP A 126 -5.63 17.64 12.80
C ASP A 126 -4.20 18.14 12.54
N GLY A 127 -3.64 17.83 11.39
CA GLY A 127 -2.31 18.28 11.00
C GLY A 127 -1.67 17.40 9.94
N ILE A 128 -0.40 17.69 9.65
CA ILE A 128 0.42 16.87 8.76
C ILE A 128 0.97 15.64 9.50
N ILE A 129 1.29 14.61 8.75
CA ILE A 129 1.89 13.37 9.28
C ILE A 129 3.20 13.68 10.01
N GLU A 130 3.32 13.21 11.26
CA GLU A 130 4.55 13.27 12.04
C GLU A 130 5.24 11.90 12.04
N LEU A 131 6.36 11.81 11.36
CA LEU A 131 7.16 10.59 11.33
C LEU A 131 8.08 10.56 12.57
N LYS A 132 7.61 9.93 13.66
CA LYS A 132 8.27 9.95 14.98
C LYS A 132 9.47 9.03 15.13
N ASN A 133 9.75 8.16 14.18
CA ASN A 133 10.77 7.12 14.30
C ASN A 133 12.09 7.52 13.61
N ASN A 134 13.23 7.30 14.30
CA ASN A 134 14.57 7.35 13.73
C ASN A 134 14.73 6.51 12.43
N LYS A 135 13.80 5.61 12.17
CA LYS A 135 13.70 4.80 10.95
C LYS A 135 13.62 5.63 9.66
N TYR A 136 13.06 6.83 9.73
CA TYR A 136 12.88 7.71 8.57
C TYR A 136 13.92 8.83 8.47
N ALA A 137 14.73 9.06 9.49
CA ALA A 137 15.71 10.15 9.53
C ALA A 137 16.74 10.07 8.38
N ASN A 138 17.15 8.85 8.00
CA ASN A 138 18.10 8.62 6.91
C ASN A 138 17.42 8.29 5.57
N LYS A 139 16.12 8.59 5.43
CA LYS A 139 15.31 8.24 4.26
C LYS A 139 14.65 9.46 3.61
N ILE A 140 15.18 10.64 3.88
CA ILE A 140 14.71 11.86 3.24
C ILE A 140 14.90 11.71 1.73
N GLY A 141 13.85 12.02 0.96
CA GLY A 141 13.81 11.83 -0.50
C GLY A 141 13.41 10.43 -0.96
N GLU A 142 13.36 9.42 -0.06
CA GLU A 142 12.85 8.11 -0.43
C GLU A 142 11.31 8.09 -0.48
N LYS A 143 10.76 7.19 -1.29
CA LYS A 143 9.31 6.95 -1.33
C LYS A 143 8.80 6.57 0.06
N TYR A 144 7.74 7.26 0.51
CA TYR A 144 7.09 6.94 1.77
C TYR A 144 6.37 5.59 1.71
N PHE A 145 5.62 5.37 0.64
CA PHE A 145 5.00 4.09 0.37
C PHE A 145 5.98 3.20 -0.38
N LYS A 146 6.56 2.22 0.32
CA LYS A 146 7.40 1.21 -0.31
C LYS A 146 6.53 0.02 -0.74
N ASN A 147 6.71 -0.45 -1.97
CA ASN A 147 6.04 -1.63 -2.54
C ASN A 147 4.50 -1.50 -2.73
N THR A 148 4.02 -0.32 -3.05
CA THR A 148 2.59 -0.11 -3.36
C THR A 148 2.23 -0.44 -4.81
N SER A 149 3.21 -0.63 -5.69
CA SER A 149 2.96 -1.19 -7.03
C SER A 149 2.63 -2.67 -6.90
N GLU A 150 1.38 -2.97 -6.60
CA GLU A 150 0.89 -4.35 -6.62
C GLU A 150 0.70 -4.78 -8.08
N LYS A 151 1.42 -5.83 -8.45
CA LYS A 151 1.18 -6.51 -9.71
C LYS A 151 0.19 -7.61 -9.43
N VAL A 152 -0.97 -7.50 -10.05
CA VAL A 152 -2.05 -8.45 -9.90
C VAL A 152 -2.18 -9.22 -11.20
N ILE A 153 -2.17 -10.54 -11.10
CA ILE A 153 -2.46 -11.44 -12.21
C ILE A 153 -3.85 -12.03 -11.96
N ASP A 154 -4.75 -11.84 -12.91
CA ASP A 154 -6.06 -12.49 -12.90
C ASP A 154 -6.01 -13.78 -13.73
N LEU A 155 -6.41 -14.89 -13.10
CA LEU A 155 -6.34 -16.22 -13.69
C LEU A 155 -7.72 -16.80 -13.89
N SER A 156 -8.01 -17.24 -15.10
CA SER A 156 -9.17 -18.09 -15.40
C SER A 156 -8.84 -19.54 -15.05
N ILE A 157 -9.58 -20.09 -14.13
CA ILE A 157 -9.40 -21.49 -13.71
C ILE A 157 -10.52 -22.33 -14.28
N THR A 158 -10.17 -23.29 -15.13
CA THR A 158 -11.13 -24.20 -15.73
C THR A 158 -11.78 -25.13 -14.66
N PRO A 159 -13.03 -25.56 -14.86
CA PRO A 159 -13.77 -26.36 -13.86
C PRO A 159 -13.11 -27.68 -13.47
N ASN A 160 -12.28 -28.24 -14.33
CA ASN A 160 -11.52 -29.48 -14.08
C ASN A 160 -10.26 -29.26 -13.22
N ARG A 161 -9.95 -28.01 -12.84
CA ARG A 161 -8.77 -27.65 -12.03
C ARG A 161 -9.16 -26.98 -10.69
N PRO A 162 -10.06 -27.59 -9.89
CA PRO A 162 -10.47 -27.01 -8.61
C PRO A 162 -9.31 -26.91 -7.61
N ASP A 163 -8.25 -27.69 -7.80
CA ASP A 163 -7.01 -27.65 -7.03
C ASP A 163 -6.27 -26.31 -7.18
N CYS A 164 -6.45 -25.62 -8.30
CA CYS A 164 -5.85 -24.31 -8.59
C CYS A 164 -6.74 -23.10 -8.19
N LEU A 165 -7.91 -23.33 -7.58
CA LEU A 165 -8.74 -22.25 -7.02
C LEU A 165 -8.13 -21.59 -5.76
N GLY A 166 -6.97 -22.05 -5.32
CA GLY A 166 -6.23 -21.47 -4.20
C GLY A 166 -4.75 -21.27 -4.52
N VAL A 167 -4.15 -20.28 -3.87
CA VAL A 167 -2.72 -19.91 -4.06
C VAL A 167 -1.78 -21.12 -3.91
N ARG A 168 -2.10 -22.06 -3.02
CA ARG A 168 -1.27 -23.26 -2.79
C ARG A 168 -1.24 -24.20 -3.99
N GLY A 169 -2.36 -24.40 -4.68
CA GLY A 169 -2.42 -25.24 -5.89
C GLY A 169 -1.59 -24.63 -7.01
N ILE A 170 -1.77 -23.34 -7.25
CA ILE A 170 -0.98 -22.58 -8.24
C ILE A 170 0.53 -22.64 -7.91
N ALA A 171 0.89 -22.42 -6.65
CA ALA A 171 2.29 -22.47 -6.23
C ALA A 171 2.91 -23.87 -6.37
N ARG A 172 2.12 -24.95 -6.14
CA ARG A 172 2.55 -26.33 -6.36
C ARG A 172 2.86 -26.57 -7.84
N ASP A 173 1.97 -26.16 -8.72
CA ASP A 173 2.13 -26.37 -10.16
C ASP A 173 3.29 -25.55 -10.74
N LEU A 174 3.43 -24.30 -10.32
CA LEU A 174 4.59 -23.49 -10.65
C LEU A 174 5.91 -24.12 -10.15
N SER A 175 5.89 -24.70 -8.95
CA SER A 175 7.06 -25.42 -8.42
C SER A 175 7.38 -26.66 -9.23
N ALA A 176 6.38 -27.44 -9.64
CA ALA A 176 6.54 -28.59 -10.51
C ALA A 176 7.10 -28.20 -11.90
N ALA A 177 6.69 -27.05 -12.42
CA ALA A 177 7.20 -26.48 -13.67
C ALA A 177 8.59 -25.81 -13.53
N GLY A 178 9.26 -25.96 -12.39
CA GLY A 178 10.59 -25.40 -12.17
C GLY A 178 10.66 -23.89 -11.98
N ALA A 179 9.53 -23.23 -11.69
CA ALA A 179 9.48 -21.79 -11.44
C ALA A 179 10.09 -21.38 -10.09
N GLY A 180 10.20 -22.33 -9.15
CA GLY A 180 10.73 -22.10 -7.82
C GLY A 180 10.51 -23.30 -6.90
N LYS A 181 10.89 -23.16 -5.63
CA LYS A 181 10.64 -24.18 -4.61
C LYS A 181 9.43 -23.83 -3.78
N LEU A 182 8.48 -24.76 -3.65
CA LEU A 182 7.33 -24.61 -2.79
C LEU A 182 7.76 -24.49 -1.32
N LYS A 183 7.47 -23.37 -0.69
CA LYS A 183 7.66 -23.20 0.76
C LYS A 183 6.48 -23.79 1.49
N ILE A 184 6.74 -24.81 2.29
CA ILE A 184 5.73 -25.37 3.20
C ILE A 184 5.67 -24.46 4.41
N ASN A 185 4.59 -23.70 4.55
CA ASN A 185 4.38 -22.94 5.77
C ASN A 185 4.20 -23.90 6.94
N LYS A 186 5.05 -23.78 7.96
CA LYS A 186 4.83 -24.50 9.22
C LYS A 186 3.44 -24.09 9.73
N LYS A 187 2.58 -25.08 10.03
CA LYS A 187 1.29 -24.81 10.64
C LYS A 187 1.55 -23.97 11.90
N SER A 188 1.01 -22.77 11.95
CA SER A 188 0.99 -22.02 13.20
C SER A 188 0.17 -22.83 14.18
N ASN A 189 0.73 -23.16 15.34
CA ASN A 189 -0.05 -23.73 16.42
C ASN A 189 -1.03 -22.64 16.91
N LEU A 190 -2.22 -22.65 16.36
CA LEU A 190 -3.31 -21.79 16.81
C LEU A 190 -3.61 -22.19 18.25
N LYS A 191 -3.21 -21.36 19.20
CA LYS A 191 -3.62 -21.51 20.59
C LYS A 191 -5.06 -21.01 20.68
N TYR A 192 -5.99 -21.93 20.84
CA TYR A 192 -7.38 -21.58 21.12
C TYR A 192 -7.46 -20.80 22.42
N ARG A 193 -7.93 -19.55 22.34
CA ARG A 193 -8.25 -18.74 23.51
C ARG A 193 -9.76 -18.50 23.49
N GLY A 194 -10.49 -19.28 24.25
CA GLY A 194 -11.91 -19.08 24.50
C GLY A 194 -12.71 -20.37 24.52
N ASN A 195 -13.62 -20.46 25.49
CA ASN A 195 -14.66 -21.50 25.59
C ASN A 195 -15.99 -20.94 25.09
N GLN A 196 -16.08 -20.59 23.80
CA GLN A 196 -17.39 -20.36 23.22
C GLN A 196 -17.90 -21.66 22.62
N ASN A 197 -18.83 -22.29 23.29
CA ASN A 197 -19.53 -23.47 22.77
C ASN A 197 -20.52 -23.03 21.71
N ILE A 198 -20.10 -23.10 20.44
CA ILE A 198 -21.03 -22.98 19.32
C ILE A 198 -21.65 -24.35 19.12
N ASN A 199 -22.93 -24.50 19.49
CA ASN A 199 -23.69 -25.74 19.24
C ASN A 199 -24.10 -25.81 17.78
N VAL A 200 -23.46 -26.69 17.02
CA VAL A 200 -23.80 -26.97 15.63
C VAL A 200 -24.54 -28.30 15.56
N THR A 201 -25.81 -28.28 15.14
CA THR A 201 -26.61 -29.48 14.94
C THR A 201 -26.72 -29.78 13.45
N ILE A 202 -26.10 -30.85 12.98
CA ILE A 202 -26.24 -31.36 11.60
C ILE A 202 -27.40 -32.33 11.54
N LYS A 203 -28.47 -31.97 10.79
CA LYS A 203 -29.58 -32.89 10.54
C LYS A 203 -29.12 -34.02 9.63
N LYS A 204 -29.10 -35.24 10.13
CA LYS A 204 -28.61 -36.46 9.42
C LYS A 204 -29.20 -36.68 8.02
N GLU A 205 -30.44 -36.26 7.80
CA GLU A 205 -31.16 -36.42 6.53
C GLU A 205 -30.62 -35.54 5.38
N LYS A 206 -29.85 -34.47 5.70
CA LYS A 206 -29.30 -33.53 4.72
C LYS A 206 -27.76 -33.42 4.77
N ALA A 207 -27.12 -34.32 5.51
CA ALA A 207 -25.67 -34.23 5.79
C ALA A 207 -24.77 -34.81 4.69
N GLN A 208 -25.28 -35.13 3.50
CA GLN A 208 -24.51 -35.78 2.43
C GLN A 208 -23.31 -34.93 1.89
N GLY A 209 -23.22 -33.67 2.21
CA GLY A 209 -22.15 -32.80 1.74
C GLY A 209 -21.19 -32.24 2.80
N CYS A 210 -21.49 -32.37 4.10
CA CYS A 210 -20.66 -31.82 5.16
C CYS A 210 -20.28 -32.84 6.21
N THR A 211 -19.13 -33.47 6.06
CA THR A 211 -18.63 -34.50 6.99
C THR A 211 -17.87 -33.93 8.18
N ILE A 212 -17.31 -32.71 8.03
CA ILE A 212 -16.53 -32.00 9.07
C ILE A 212 -16.91 -30.54 9.06
N PHE A 213 -17.25 -30.02 10.22
CA PHE A 213 -17.46 -28.59 10.44
C PHE A 213 -16.44 -28.07 11.47
N GLY A 214 -15.81 -26.93 11.17
CA GLY A 214 -14.89 -26.25 12.07
C GLY A 214 -15.15 -24.76 12.06
N SER A 215 -15.15 -24.11 13.21
CA SER A 215 -15.18 -22.66 13.33
C SER A 215 -13.95 -22.16 14.07
N CYS A 216 -13.48 -20.98 13.68
CA CYS A 216 -12.39 -20.26 14.32
C CYS A 216 -12.85 -18.84 14.63
N LEU A 217 -12.67 -18.38 15.86
CA LEU A 217 -12.92 -17.01 16.30
C LEU A 217 -11.60 -16.29 16.49
#